data_83719c42e1e9685c532df97e4e116b06
#
_entry.id   83719c42e1e9685c532df97e4e116b06
#
_cell.length_a   1.000
_cell.length_b   1.000
_cell.length_c   1.000
_cell.angle_alpha   90.00
_cell.angle_beta   90.00
_cell.angle_gamma   90.00
#
_symmetry.space_group_name_H-M   'P 1'
#
loop_
_entity.id
_entity.type
_entity.pdbx_description
1 polymer ?
#
loop_
_entity_poly.entity_id
_entity_poly.type
_entity_poly.pdbx_seq_one_letter_code
_entity_poly.pdbx_strand_id
1 'polypeptide(L)'
;RDKKLSSYSLGMKQRLGIAMAILGNPKLLILDEPTNGLDPAGIQEIRELIVSLPKERNMTVIISSHLLSEIEQMASQVGIIHHGQLLYEGPLKELECNGKSLEEAFLEMTGGKESL
;
A
#
# COMPACT_ATOMS: atom_id res chain seq x y z
N ARG A 1 17.02 -0.24 -24.00
CA ARG A 1 15.78 0.18 -24.66
C ARG A 1 14.61 -0.73 -24.29
N ASP A 2 14.81 -2.03 -24.41
CA ASP A 2 13.78 -2.99 -24.06
C ASP A 2 13.43 -2.92 -22.58
N LYS A 3 14.44 -2.73 -21.73
CA LYS A 3 14.22 -2.58 -20.30
C LYS A 3 13.35 -1.37 -19.98
N LYS A 4 13.62 -0.27 -20.70
CA LYS A 4 12.87 0.96 -20.51
C LYS A 4 11.42 0.79 -20.91
N LEU A 5 11.19 0.13 -22.03
CA LEU A 5 9.84 -0.16 -22.49
C LEU A 5 9.10 -1.10 -21.54
N SER A 6 9.81 -2.09 -20.98
CA SER A 6 9.21 -3.02 -20.05
C SER A 6 8.77 -2.32 -18.77
N SER A 7 9.62 -1.47 -18.19
CA SER A 7 9.27 -0.73 -16.98
C SER A 7 8.11 0.21 -17.22
N TYR A 8 8.15 0.91 -18.33
CA TYR A 8 7.09 1.82 -18.71
C TYR A 8 5.78 1.06 -18.91
N SER A 9 5.86 -0.09 -19.58
CA SER A 9 4.71 -0.93 -19.84
C SER A 9 4.08 -1.43 -18.54
N LEU A 10 4.88 -1.80 -17.55
CA LEU A 10 4.35 -2.25 -16.26
C LEU A 10 3.61 -1.14 -15.54
N GLY A 11 4.18 0.06 -15.49
CA GLY A 11 3.51 1.20 -14.87
C GLY A 11 2.22 1.57 -15.58
N MET A 12 2.23 1.49 -16.91
CA MET A 12 1.01 1.75 -17.68
C MET A 12 -0.05 0.70 -17.42
N LYS A 13 0.35 -0.57 -17.31
CA LYS A 13 -0.59 -1.64 -16.99
C LYS A 13 -1.20 -1.45 -15.62
N GLN A 14 -0.41 -1.04 -14.64
CA GLN A 14 -0.92 -0.79 -13.30
C GLN A 14 -1.95 0.34 -13.31
N ARG A 15 -1.62 1.45 -13.95
CA ARG A 15 -2.57 2.57 -14.02
C ARG A 15 -3.82 2.22 -14.80
N LEU A 16 -3.68 1.48 -15.89
CA LEU A 16 -4.82 1.06 -16.67
C LEU A 16 -5.71 0.12 -15.86
N GLY A 17 -5.10 -0.82 -15.13
CA GLY A 17 -5.85 -1.74 -14.29
C GLY A 17 -6.67 -1.01 -13.23
N ILE A 18 -6.06 -0.02 -12.57
CA ILE A 18 -6.77 0.77 -11.58
C ILE A 18 -7.87 1.60 -12.24
N ALA A 19 -7.56 2.22 -13.38
CA ALA A 19 -8.55 3.02 -14.10
C ALA A 19 -9.76 2.18 -14.51
N MET A 20 -9.53 0.96 -14.98
CA MET A 20 -10.62 0.07 -15.34
C MET A 20 -11.44 -0.35 -14.14
N ALA A 21 -10.76 -0.59 -13.01
CA ALA A 21 -11.45 -0.98 -11.80
C ALA A 21 -12.39 0.12 -11.29
N ILE A 22 -12.02 1.38 -11.48
CA ILE A 22 -12.85 2.49 -10.98
C ILE A 22 -13.92 2.94 -11.96
N LEU A 23 -13.91 2.43 -13.20
CA LEU A 23 -14.92 2.79 -14.18
C LEU A 23 -16.33 2.43 -13.73
N GLY A 24 -16.45 1.33 -12.96
CA GLY A 24 -17.74 0.94 -12.41
C GLY A 24 -18.16 1.74 -11.20
N ASN A 25 -17.37 2.72 -10.81
CA ASN A 25 -17.61 3.57 -9.65
C ASN A 25 -17.84 2.74 -8.39
N PRO A 26 -16.92 1.82 -8.05
CA PRO A 26 -17.11 0.93 -6.90
C PRO A 26 -16.97 1.70 -5.58
N LYS A 27 -17.59 1.19 -4.54
CA LYS A 27 -17.43 1.75 -3.21
C LYS A 27 -16.19 1.20 -2.51
N LEU A 28 -15.70 0.07 -2.98
CA LEU A 28 -14.55 -0.60 -2.41
C LEU A 28 -13.62 -1.05 -3.53
N LEU A 29 -12.35 -0.73 -3.39
CA LEU A 29 -11.31 -1.14 -4.31
C LEU A 29 -10.23 -1.86 -3.52
N ILE A 30 -9.84 -3.05 -3.97
CA ILE A 30 -8.80 -3.84 -3.31
C ILE A 30 -7.62 -3.97 -4.27
N LEU A 31 -6.45 -3.56 -3.83
CA LEU A 31 -5.23 -3.61 -4.62
C LEU A 31 -4.17 -4.42 -3.89
N ASP A 32 -3.60 -5.40 -4.59
CA ASP A 32 -2.57 -6.27 -4.03
C ASP A 32 -1.22 -5.84 -4.57
N GLU A 33 -0.33 -5.40 -3.68
CA GLU A 33 1.03 -4.97 -4.03
C GLU A 33 1.05 -3.99 -5.20
N PRO A 34 0.30 -2.89 -5.13
CA PRO A 34 0.09 -2.06 -6.33
C PRO A 34 1.36 -1.36 -6.86
N THR A 35 2.40 -1.22 -6.04
CA THR A 35 3.63 -0.56 -6.47
C THR A 35 4.75 -1.55 -6.76
N ASN A 36 4.49 -2.84 -6.65
CA ASN A 36 5.52 -3.85 -6.82
C ASN A 36 6.07 -3.85 -8.24
N GLY A 37 7.40 -3.81 -8.35
CA GLY A 37 8.06 -3.89 -9.65
C GLY A 37 8.13 -2.57 -10.42
N LEU A 38 7.61 -1.49 -9.86
CA LEU A 38 7.65 -0.20 -10.52
C LEU A 38 8.94 0.55 -10.16
N ASP A 39 9.38 1.43 -11.06
CA ASP A 39 10.50 2.32 -10.76
C ASP A 39 10.02 3.45 -9.83
N PRO A 40 10.95 4.25 -9.27
CA PRO A 40 10.55 5.29 -8.31
C PRO A 40 9.50 6.27 -8.83
N ALA A 41 9.58 6.65 -10.09
CA ALA A 41 8.57 7.56 -10.65
C ALA A 41 7.20 6.90 -10.73
N GLY A 42 7.17 5.63 -11.13
CA GLY A 42 5.93 4.86 -11.20
C GLY A 42 5.31 4.64 -9.84
N ILE A 43 6.15 4.36 -8.84
CA ILE A 43 5.68 4.20 -7.47
C ILE A 43 5.00 5.48 -7.00
N GLN A 44 5.62 6.63 -7.25
CA GLN A 44 5.05 7.90 -6.83
C GLN A 44 3.71 8.18 -7.50
N GLU A 45 3.62 7.92 -8.80
CA GLU A 45 2.38 8.15 -9.53
C GLU A 45 1.24 7.27 -9.02
N ILE A 46 1.52 6.00 -8.79
CA ILE A 46 0.51 5.09 -8.28
C ILE A 46 0.11 5.47 -6.85
N ARG A 47 1.08 5.87 -6.03
CA ARG A 47 0.80 6.29 -4.66
C ARG A 47 -0.13 7.50 -4.64
N GLU A 48 0.16 8.49 -5.47
CA GLU A 48 -0.67 9.69 -5.54
C GLU A 48 -2.09 9.36 -6.00
N LEU A 49 -2.20 8.46 -6.96
CA LEU A 49 -3.50 8.02 -7.43
C LEU A 49 -4.29 7.35 -6.30
N ILE A 50 -3.66 6.40 -5.61
CA ILE A 50 -4.33 5.66 -4.53
C ILE A 50 -4.81 6.59 -3.42
N VAL A 51 -3.97 7.54 -3.02
CA VAL A 51 -4.32 8.48 -1.96
C VAL A 51 -5.47 9.39 -2.37
N SER A 52 -5.57 9.72 -3.66
CA SER A 52 -6.60 10.61 -4.15
C SER A 52 -7.99 9.96 -4.23
N LEU A 53 -8.05 8.65 -4.43
CA LEU A 53 -9.32 7.97 -4.68
C LEU A 53 -10.36 8.12 -3.57
N PRO A 54 -10.02 7.95 -2.28
CA PRO A 54 -11.03 8.14 -1.25
C PRO A 54 -11.55 9.58 -1.18
N LYS A 55 -10.70 10.54 -1.49
CA LYS A 55 -11.07 11.96 -1.40
C LYS A 55 -11.91 12.39 -2.58
N GLU A 56 -11.55 11.95 -3.78
CA GLU A 56 -12.19 12.43 -5.00
C GLU A 56 -13.41 11.61 -5.39
N ARG A 57 -13.42 10.33 -5.04
CA ARG A 57 -14.47 9.44 -5.48
C ARG A 57 -15.26 8.80 -4.35
N ASN A 58 -14.98 9.19 -3.12
CA ASN A 58 -15.69 8.69 -1.94
C ASN A 58 -15.71 7.16 -1.90
N MET A 59 -14.57 6.55 -2.17
CA MET A 59 -14.46 5.10 -2.14
C MET A 59 -13.46 4.67 -1.08
N THR A 60 -13.60 3.44 -0.61
CA THR A 60 -12.65 2.83 0.32
C THR A 60 -11.64 2.04 -0.49
N VAL A 61 -10.36 2.26 -0.21
CA VAL A 61 -9.29 1.54 -0.89
C VAL A 61 -8.54 0.71 0.13
N ILE A 62 -8.42 -0.58 -0.15
CA ILE A 62 -7.61 -1.49 0.68
C ILE A 62 -6.41 -1.91 -0.17
N ILE A 63 -5.21 -1.71 0.38
CA ILE A 63 -4.00 -2.15 -0.29
C ILE A 63 -3.27 -3.15 0.59
N SER A 64 -2.62 -4.10 -0.04
CA SER A 64 -1.69 -4.98 0.67
C SER A 64 -0.29 -4.68 0.18
N SER A 65 0.67 -4.73 1.08
CA SER A 65 2.07 -4.51 0.72
C SER A 65 2.96 -5.10 1.80
N HIS A 66 4.12 -5.59 1.40
CA HIS A 66 5.14 -6.02 2.35
C HIS A 66 6.15 -4.91 2.60
N LEU A 67 6.00 -3.79 1.92
CA LEU A 67 6.88 -2.63 2.06
C LEU A 67 6.23 -1.65 3.04
N LEU A 68 6.68 -1.69 4.28
CA LEU A 68 6.05 -0.90 5.35
C LEU A 68 6.15 0.60 5.09
N SER A 69 7.23 1.04 4.46
CA SER A 69 7.38 2.45 4.12
C SER A 69 6.31 2.92 3.13
N GLU A 70 5.87 2.05 2.23
CA GLU A 70 4.79 2.39 1.31
C GLU A 70 3.46 2.49 2.04
N ILE A 71 3.22 1.59 2.97
CA ILE A 71 2.01 1.64 3.78
C ILE A 71 1.94 2.97 4.54
N GLU A 72 3.04 3.39 5.13
CA GLU A 72 3.08 4.66 5.87
C GLU A 72 2.75 5.87 5.00
N GLN A 73 3.09 5.78 3.72
CA GLN A 73 2.83 6.88 2.81
C GLN A 73 1.38 6.94 2.33
N MET A 74 0.68 5.82 2.34
CA MET A 74 -0.64 5.72 1.73
C MET A 74 -1.79 5.50 2.69
N ALA A 75 -1.55 4.79 3.78
CA ALA A 75 -2.64 4.32 4.64
C ALA A 75 -2.90 5.24 5.81
N SER A 76 -4.18 5.35 6.19
CA SER A 76 -4.57 6.00 7.45
C SER A 76 -4.96 4.97 8.49
N GLN A 77 -5.44 3.81 8.04
CA GLN A 77 -5.81 2.69 8.89
C GLN A 77 -4.98 1.48 8.47
N VAL A 78 -4.55 0.67 9.41
CA VAL A 78 -3.75 -0.51 9.09
C VAL A 78 -4.27 -1.74 9.83
N GLY A 79 -4.08 -2.88 9.19
CA GLY A 79 -4.25 -4.18 9.83
C GLY A 79 -2.95 -4.94 9.71
N ILE A 80 -2.50 -5.53 10.79
CA ILE A 80 -1.28 -6.32 10.80
C ILE A 80 -1.62 -7.78 11.01
N ILE A 81 -1.24 -8.60 10.04
CA ILE A 81 -1.51 -10.04 10.08
C ILE A 81 -0.17 -10.77 10.10
N HIS A 82 -0.05 -11.73 11.01
CA HIS A 82 1.18 -12.50 11.16
C HIS A 82 0.80 -13.93 11.55
N HIS A 83 1.30 -14.89 10.81
CA HIS A 83 1.00 -16.31 11.02
C HIS A 83 -0.51 -16.56 11.12
N GLY A 84 -1.26 -15.93 10.23
CA GLY A 84 -2.70 -16.12 10.15
C GLY A 84 -3.51 -15.44 11.23
N GLN A 85 -2.86 -14.64 12.08
CA GLN A 85 -3.56 -13.94 13.16
C GLN A 85 -3.53 -12.45 12.94
N LEU A 86 -4.65 -11.81 13.25
CA LEU A 86 -4.74 -10.35 13.21
C LEU A 86 -4.19 -9.80 14.52
N LEU A 87 -3.05 -9.13 14.44
CA LEU A 87 -2.38 -8.59 15.62
C LEU A 87 -2.83 -7.18 15.97
N TYR A 88 -3.23 -6.42 14.97
CA TYR A 88 -3.63 -5.04 15.18
C TYR A 88 -4.57 -4.61 14.06
N GLU A 89 -5.54 -3.80 14.39
CA GLU A 89 -6.39 -3.14 13.41
C GLU A 89 -6.76 -1.77 13.97
N GLY A 90 -6.44 -0.72 13.25
CA GLY A 90 -6.77 0.62 13.72
C GLY A 90 -5.96 1.68 13.01
N PRO A 91 -5.98 2.91 13.56
CA PRO A 91 -5.27 4.03 12.95
C PRO A 91 -3.76 3.83 12.94
N LEU A 92 -3.14 4.20 11.83
CA LEU A 92 -1.68 4.16 11.74
C LEU A 92 -1.02 5.04 12.80
N LYS A 93 -1.63 6.18 13.09
CA LYS A 93 -1.08 7.13 14.05
C LYS A 93 -0.89 6.54 15.43
N GLU A 94 -1.76 5.62 15.84
CA GLU A 94 -1.62 4.99 17.15
C GLU A 94 -0.41 4.08 17.20
N LEU A 95 -0.06 3.45 16.08
CA LEU A 95 1.13 2.62 16.03
C LEU A 95 2.40 3.45 16.04
N GLU A 96 2.32 4.66 15.52
CA GLU A 96 3.48 5.54 15.42
C GLU A 96 3.66 6.42 16.66
N CYS A 97 2.92 6.15 17.72
CA CYS A 97 3.08 6.86 18.98
C CYS A 97 4.52 6.78 19.47
N ASN A 98 4.96 7.83 20.17
CA ASN A 98 6.29 7.87 20.76
C ASN A 98 7.42 7.85 19.73
N GLY A 99 7.12 8.29 18.51
CA GLY A 99 8.13 8.40 17.48
C GLY A 99 8.53 7.10 16.81
N LYS A 100 7.75 6.04 17.02
CA LYS A 100 8.03 4.76 16.38
C LYS A 100 7.58 4.78 14.93
N SER A 101 8.33 4.10 14.07
CA SER A 101 7.91 3.85 12.70
C SER A 101 6.99 2.63 12.68
N LEU A 102 6.30 2.46 11.56
CA LEU A 102 5.48 1.27 11.37
C LEU A 102 6.33 0.00 11.43
N GLU A 103 7.55 0.07 10.89
CA GLU A 103 8.47 -1.07 10.94
C GLU A 103 8.78 -1.47 12.37
N GLU A 104 9.09 -0.48 13.21
CA GLU A 104 9.39 -0.74 14.60
C GLU A 104 8.19 -1.35 15.33
N ALA A 105 6.99 -0.81 15.08
CA ALA A 105 5.78 -1.35 15.68
C ALA A 105 5.54 -2.79 15.23
N PHE A 106 5.72 -3.05 13.94
CA PHE A 106 5.55 -4.38 13.38
C PHE A 106 6.52 -5.38 14.01
N LEU A 107 7.79 -5.00 14.15
CA LEU A 107 8.79 -5.87 14.75
C LEU A 107 8.47 -6.19 16.20
N GLU A 108 7.98 -5.21 16.94
CA GLU A 108 7.61 -5.45 18.33
C GLU A 108 6.45 -6.42 18.45
N MET A 109 5.46 -6.28 17.58
CA MET A 109 4.29 -7.14 17.62
C MET A 109 4.56 -8.56 17.16
N THR A 110 5.52 -8.73 16.26
CA THR A 110 5.83 -10.04 15.70
C THR A 110 7.04 -10.70 16.35
N GLY A 111 7.57 -10.09 17.43
CA GLY A 111 8.74 -10.65 18.10
C GLY A 111 9.96 -10.62 17.20
N GLY A 112 10.27 -9.46 16.63
CA GLY A 112 11.27 -9.30 15.60
C GLY A 112 12.60 -10.01 15.80
N LYS A 113 13.01 -10.18 17.04
CA LYS A 113 14.26 -10.89 17.33
C LYS A 113 14.19 -12.37 16.93
N GLU A 114 13.01 -12.93 16.98
CA GLU A 114 12.81 -14.33 16.67
C GLU A 114 12.88 -14.59 15.17
N SER A 115 12.62 -13.59 14.37
CA SER A 115 12.67 -13.73 12.93
C SER A 115 14.10 -13.71 12.40
N LEU A 116 15.04 -13.44 13.25
CA LEU A 116 16.45 -13.49 12.90
C LEU A 116 17.00 -14.89 13.17
#